data_e228397150bb0497d4e95ea57f16272b
#
_entry.id   e228397150bb0497d4e95ea57f16272b
#
_cell.length_a   1.000
_cell.length_b   1.000
_cell.length_c   1.000
_cell.angle_alpha   90.00
_cell.angle_beta   90.00
_cell.angle_gamma   90.00
#
_symmetry.space_group_name_H-M   'P 1'
#
loop_
_entity.id
_entity.type
_entity.pdbx_description
1 polymer ?
#
loop_
_entity_poly.entity_id
_entity_poly.type
_entity_poly.pdbx_seq_one_letter_code
_entity_poly.pdbx_strand_id
1 'polypeptide(L)'
;MKLTVRRAAAADLPTLLQIFDNARAFMRTHGNPHQWPDSYPGAARLAAEIECGVCYVVMGEGAIQAVFCLIPGDEPTYRIVEDGAWPEDLPYATIHRMASAGQVRGIGQFCIDWCLRQGLPVRADTHADNVYMQRALEKSGFVRCGRIYTEDGSPRWAYYHK
;
A
#
# COMPACT_ATOMS: atom_id res chain seq x y z
N MET A 1 18.42 8.17 10.89
CA MET A 1 17.07 8.24 11.50
C MET A 1 16.60 6.85 11.83
N LYS A 2 16.20 6.61 13.05
CA LYS A 2 15.63 5.32 13.47
C LYS A 2 14.14 5.30 13.11
N LEU A 3 13.71 4.29 12.36
CA LEU A 3 12.33 4.12 11.97
C LEU A 3 11.68 3.01 12.80
N THR A 4 10.48 3.27 13.30
CA THR A 4 9.67 2.29 14.01
C THR A 4 8.26 2.26 13.43
N VAL A 5 7.57 1.12 13.58
CA VAL A 5 6.20 0.95 13.09
C VAL A 5 5.27 0.77 14.29
N ARG A 6 4.15 1.46 14.26
CA ARG A 6 3.05 1.26 15.21
C ARG A 6 1.72 1.30 14.49
N ARG A 7 0.68 0.79 15.12
CA ARG A 7 -0.68 0.96 14.62
C ARG A 7 -1.05 2.44 14.67
N ALA A 8 -1.77 2.89 13.66
CA ALA A 8 -2.33 4.24 13.63
C ALA A 8 -3.41 4.37 14.69
N ALA A 9 -3.51 5.56 15.28
CA ALA A 9 -4.53 5.92 16.23
C ALA A 9 -5.50 6.95 15.63
N ALA A 10 -6.68 7.09 16.18
CA ALA A 10 -7.68 8.04 15.69
C ALA A 10 -7.13 9.48 15.62
N ALA A 11 -6.26 9.86 16.55
CA ALA A 11 -5.64 11.18 16.57
C ALA A 11 -4.68 11.42 15.40
N ASP A 12 -4.22 10.36 14.72
CA ASP A 12 -3.33 10.47 13.55
C ASP A 12 -4.07 10.88 12.28
N LEU A 13 -5.39 10.72 12.23
CA LEU A 13 -6.17 10.88 11.00
C LEU A 13 -5.91 12.19 10.24
N PRO A 14 -5.89 13.37 10.87
CA PRO A 14 -5.61 14.60 10.14
C PRO A 14 -4.25 14.59 9.45
N THR A 15 -3.22 14.08 10.11
CA THR A 15 -1.88 13.95 9.52
C THR A 15 -1.86 12.98 8.36
N LEU A 16 -2.57 11.85 8.47
CA LEU A 16 -2.66 10.85 7.40
C LEU A 16 -3.36 11.43 6.17
N LEU A 17 -4.43 12.17 6.35
CA LEU A 17 -5.14 12.83 5.24
C LEU A 17 -4.22 13.79 4.49
N GLN A 18 -3.38 14.54 5.21
CA GLN A 18 -2.40 15.43 4.60
C GLN A 18 -1.34 14.65 3.81
N ILE A 19 -0.86 13.54 4.37
CA ILE A 19 0.11 12.67 3.68
C ILE A 19 -0.49 12.12 2.37
N PHE A 20 -1.74 11.70 2.39
CA PHE A 20 -2.41 11.20 1.18
C PHE A 20 -2.65 12.31 0.15
N ASP A 21 -3.00 13.52 0.58
CA ASP A 21 -3.11 14.66 -0.33
C ASP A 21 -1.79 14.93 -1.06
N ASN A 22 -0.69 14.95 -0.31
CA ASN A 22 0.64 15.17 -0.87
C ASN A 22 1.06 14.02 -1.79
N ALA A 23 0.73 12.78 -1.44
CA ALA A 23 1.02 11.60 -2.25
C ALA A 23 0.28 11.64 -3.58
N ARG A 24 -1.00 12.02 -3.59
CA ARG A 24 -1.76 12.17 -4.85
C ARG A 24 -1.16 13.26 -5.74
N ALA A 25 -0.77 14.39 -5.17
CA ALA A 25 -0.11 15.46 -5.91
C ALA A 25 1.20 14.97 -6.52
N PHE A 26 2.02 14.24 -5.76
CA PHE A 26 3.26 13.64 -6.24
C PHE A 26 3.00 12.68 -7.41
N MET A 27 2.02 11.78 -7.28
CA MET A 27 1.66 10.84 -8.34
C MET A 27 1.31 11.55 -9.65
N ARG A 28 0.50 12.62 -9.57
CA ARG A 28 0.08 13.38 -10.75
C ARG A 28 1.23 14.04 -11.48
N THR A 29 2.23 14.52 -10.75
CA THR A 29 3.38 15.22 -11.34
C THR A 29 4.53 14.30 -11.72
N HIS A 30 4.45 12.99 -11.36
CA HIS A 30 5.51 12.00 -11.60
C HIS A 30 5.05 10.83 -12.48
N GLY A 31 4.11 11.07 -13.40
CA GLY A 31 3.72 10.10 -14.41
C GLY A 31 2.70 9.05 -13.96
N ASN A 32 2.07 9.22 -12.79
CA ASN A 32 1.07 8.29 -12.27
C ASN A 32 -0.21 9.02 -11.85
N PRO A 33 -0.94 9.66 -12.82
CA PRO A 33 -2.09 10.50 -12.47
C PRO A 33 -3.39 9.73 -12.20
N HIS A 34 -3.45 8.43 -12.50
CA HIS A 34 -4.70 7.69 -12.53
C HIS A 34 -4.83 6.57 -11.50
N GLN A 35 -3.81 6.35 -10.66
CA GLN A 35 -3.88 5.27 -9.68
C GLN A 35 -4.93 5.55 -8.60
N TRP A 36 -4.94 6.76 -8.06
CA TRP A 36 -5.90 7.17 -7.03
C TRP A 36 -6.75 8.33 -7.51
N PRO A 37 -8.09 8.19 -7.50
CA PRO A 37 -8.98 9.32 -7.77
C PRO A 37 -8.85 10.39 -6.68
N ASP A 38 -9.38 11.57 -6.94
CA ASP A 38 -9.45 12.65 -5.97
C ASP A 38 -10.15 12.16 -4.70
N SER A 39 -9.66 12.60 -3.54
CA SER A 39 -10.21 12.24 -2.23
C SER A 39 -10.03 10.76 -1.82
N TYR A 40 -9.33 9.95 -2.60
CA TYR A 40 -9.01 8.58 -2.20
C TYR A 40 -7.63 8.55 -1.51
N PRO A 41 -7.46 7.81 -0.40
CA PRO A 41 -8.54 7.22 0.41
C PRO A 41 -9.26 8.28 1.22
N GLY A 42 -10.58 8.11 1.41
CA GLY A 42 -11.38 9.06 2.17
C GLY A 42 -11.23 8.88 3.68
N ALA A 43 -11.63 9.90 4.44
CA ALA A 43 -11.52 9.90 5.90
C ALA A 43 -12.29 8.76 6.55
N ALA A 44 -13.49 8.42 6.06
CA ALA A 44 -14.31 7.35 6.62
C ALA A 44 -13.65 5.98 6.48
N ARG A 45 -13.04 5.69 5.33
CA ARG A 45 -12.32 4.43 5.11
C ARG A 45 -11.10 4.33 6.03
N LEU A 46 -10.32 5.39 6.12
CA LEU A 46 -9.14 5.41 6.99
C LEU A 46 -9.52 5.26 8.46
N ALA A 47 -10.56 5.94 8.91
CA ALA A 47 -11.04 5.82 10.29
C ALA A 47 -11.44 4.37 10.60
N ALA A 48 -12.16 3.71 9.69
CA ALA A 48 -12.55 2.31 9.86
C ALA A 48 -11.34 1.37 9.92
N GLU A 49 -10.34 1.58 9.07
CA GLU A 49 -9.12 0.76 9.06
C GLU A 49 -8.24 0.99 10.29
N ILE A 50 -8.20 2.21 10.80
CA ILE A 50 -7.55 2.52 12.06
C ILE A 50 -8.25 1.76 13.20
N GLU A 51 -9.57 1.81 13.26
CA GLU A 51 -10.36 1.12 14.29
C GLU A 51 -10.17 -0.39 14.23
N CYS A 52 -10.10 -0.96 13.02
CA CYS A 52 -9.85 -2.39 12.83
C CYS A 52 -8.40 -2.80 13.13
N GLY A 53 -7.50 -1.87 13.36
CA GLY A 53 -6.10 -2.15 13.68
C GLY A 53 -5.26 -2.63 12.50
N VAL A 54 -5.67 -2.35 11.26
CA VAL A 54 -4.95 -2.76 10.04
C VAL A 54 -4.20 -1.62 9.37
N CYS A 55 -4.30 -0.41 9.91
CA CYS A 55 -3.57 0.75 9.43
C CYS A 55 -2.36 1.01 10.34
N TYR A 56 -1.20 1.21 9.73
CA TYR A 56 0.08 1.38 10.42
C TYR A 56 0.76 2.67 9.99
N VAL A 57 1.54 3.24 10.89
CA VAL A 57 2.39 4.40 10.60
C VAL A 57 3.84 4.08 10.92
N VAL A 58 4.72 4.67 10.11
CA VAL A 58 6.16 4.62 10.35
C VAL A 58 6.57 5.92 11.01
N MET A 59 7.18 5.81 12.18
CA MET A 59 7.65 6.93 12.97
C MET A 59 9.15 7.13 12.79
N GLY A 60 9.55 8.37 12.65
CA GLY A 60 10.96 8.78 12.63
C GLY A 60 11.10 10.20 13.15
N GLU A 61 12.01 10.40 14.09
CA GLU A 61 12.27 11.72 14.72
C GLU A 61 11.01 12.39 15.27
N GLY A 62 10.13 11.58 15.89
CA GLY A 62 8.93 12.08 16.53
C GLY A 62 7.79 12.46 15.60
N ALA A 63 7.90 12.14 14.30
CA ALA A 63 6.88 12.45 13.31
C ALA A 63 6.51 11.23 12.47
N ILE A 64 5.30 11.23 11.91
CA ILE A 64 4.86 10.20 10.98
C ILE A 64 5.56 10.42 9.63
N GLN A 65 6.29 9.41 9.18
CA GLN A 65 7.04 9.44 7.93
C GLN A 65 6.34 8.69 6.80
N ALA A 66 5.48 7.74 7.11
CA ALA A 66 4.71 6.98 6.13
C ALA A 66 3.49 6.34 6.78
N VAL A 67 2.55 5.93 5.94
CA VAL A 67 1.35 5.20 6.32
C VAL A 67 1.14 4.06 5.33
N PHE A 68 0.62 2.94 5.81
CA PHE A 68 0.20 1.82 4.97
C PHE A 68 -0.83 0.99 5.70
N CYS A 69 -1.61 0.21 4.94
CA CYS A 69 -2.50 -0.79 5.51
C CYS A 69 -1.98 -2.18 5.14
N LEU A 70 -2.06 -3.11 6.08
CA LEU A 70 -1.79 -4.52 5.86
C LEU A 70 -3.01 -5.30 6.35
N ILE A 71 -3.77 -5.86 5.41
CA ILE A 71 -5.10 -6.40 5.68
C ILE A 71 -5.08 -7.90 5.45
N PRO A 72 -5.17 -8.73 6.52
CA PRO A 72 -5.31 -10.18 6.36
C PRO A 72 -6.68 -10.53 5.80
N GLY A 73 -6.74 -11.64 5.06
CA GLY A 73 -7.98 -12.18 4.54
C GLY A 73 -8.19 -11.93 3.06
N ASP A 74 -9.30 -12.46 2.55
CA ASP A 74 -9.66 -12.38 1.15
C ASP A 74 -9.89 -10.94 0.69
N GLU A 75 -9.21 -10.56 -0.39
CA GLU A 75 -9.44 -9.29 -1.08
C GLU A 75 -10.34 -9.56 -2.30
N PRO A 76 -11.60 -9.09 -2.30
CA PRO A 76 -12.54 -9.42 -3.38
C PRO A 76 -12.03 -9.10 -4.78
N THR A 77 -11.29 -8.00 -4.96
CA THR A 77 -10.76 -7.61 -6.28
C THR A 77 -9.63 -8.53 -6.76
N TYR A 78 -9.11 -9.41 -5.90
CA TYR A 78 -8.06 -10.35 -6.23
C TYR A 78 -8.56 -11.74 -6.61
N ARG A 79 -9.87 -11.97 -6.56
CA ARG A 79 -10.47 -13.27 -6.89
C ARG A 79 -10.30 -13.63 -8.36
N ILE A 80 -10.31 -12.62 -9.25
CA ILE A 80 -10.14 -12.82 -10.69
C ILE A 80 -8.83 -12.16 -11.11
N VAL A 81 -7.93 -12.95 -11.70
CA VAL A 81 -6.65 -12.51 -12.24
C VAL A 81 -6.63 -12.85 -13.71
N GLU A 82 -6.34 -11.88 -14.56
CA GLU A 82 -6.17 -12.08 -16.01
C GLU A 82 -4.69 -12.14 -16.37
N ASP A 83 -4.38 -12.80 -17.47
CA ASP A 83 -3.02 -12.94 -18.01
C ASP A 83 -2.03 -13.54 -17.00
N GLY A 84 -2.53 -14.43 -16.15
CA GLY A 84 -1.73 -15.08 -15.12
C GLY A 84 -2.59 -15.68 -14.03
N ALA A 85 -1.97 -15.95 -12.89
CA ALA A 85 -2.64 -16.51 -11.72
C ALA A 85 -1.82 -16.24 -10.47
N TRP A 86 -2.48 -16.23 -9.31
CA TRP A 86 -1.76 -16.26 -8.04
C TRP A 86 -0.98 -17.56 -7.91
N PRO A 87 0.31 -17.52 -7.51
CA PRO A 87 1.14 -18.73 -7.46
C PRO A 87 0.65 -19.76 -6.46
N GLU A 88 -0.02 -19.33 -5.40
CA GLU A 88 -0.50 -20.21 -4.33
C GLU A 88 -1.86 -19.72 -3.82
N ASP A 89 -2.70 -20.68 -3.43
CA ASP A 89 -4.00 -20.43 -2.79
C ASP A 89 -3.87 -20.65 -1.28
N LEU A 90 -3.15 -19.77 -0.62
CA LEU A 90 -2.91 -19.78 0.82
C LEU A 90 -3.52 -18.51 1.44
N PRO A 91 -3.82 -18.54 2.75
CA PRO A 91 -4.14 -17.31 3.47
C PRO A 91 -3.05 -16.26 3.26
N TYR A 92 -3.45 -15.03 3.06
CA TYR A 92 -2.52 -13.95 2.74
C TYR A 92 -2.96 -12.63 3.39
N ALA A 93 -2.06 -11.66 3.37
CA ALA A 93 -2.37 -10.28 3.71
C ALA A 93 -2.09 -9.39 2.51
N THR A 94 -2.85 -8.31 2.38
CA THR A 94 -2.73 -7.37 1.27
C THR A 94 -2.19 -6.04 1.75
N ILE A 95 -1.17 -5.51 1.05
CA ILE A 95 -0.69 -4.14 1.26
C ILE A 95 -1.61 -3.20 0.49
N HIS A 96 -2.19 -2.24 1.20
CA HIS A 96 -3.03 -1.21 0.60
C HIS A 96 -2.63 0.18 1.09
N ARG A 97 -2.92 1.18 0.27
CA ARG A 97 -2.90 2.59 0.67
C ARG A 97 -1.59 3.01 1.32
N MET A 98 -0.49 2.69 0.66
CA MET A 98 0.84 3.12 1.11
C MET A 98 1.13 4.52 0.62
N ALA A 99 1.54 5.39 1.52
CA ALA A 99 1.93 6.75 1.19
C ALA A 99 3.07 7.24 2.09
N SER A 100 3.94 8.07 1.55
CA SER A 100 5.09 8.64 2.23
C SER A 100 4.91 10.13 2.46
N ALA A 101 5.44 10.64 3.56
CA ALA A 101 5.54 12.07 3.81
C ALA A 101 6.60 12.75 2.92
N GLY A 102 7.42 11.98 2.20
CA GLY A 102 8.41 12.50 1.26
C GLY A 102 9.73 12.95 1.88
N GLN A 103 9.97 12.66 3.16
CA GLN A 103 11.14 13.13 3.90
C GLN A 103 12.24 12.07 4.05
N VAL A 104 11.89 10.79 3.89
CA VAL A 104 12.82 9.68 4.13
C VAL A 104 13.00 8.87 2.86
N ARG A 105 14.22 8.78 2.37
CA ARG A 105 14.56 7.98 1.21
C ARG A 105 14.45 6.49 1.52
N GLY A 106 13.83 5.71 0.62
CA GLY A 106 13.71 4.27 0.76
C GLY A 106 12.62 3.83 1.75
N ILE A 107 11.74 4.73 2.18
CA ILE A 107 10.73 4.39 3.18
C ILE A 107 9.68 3.40 2.65
N GLY A 108 9.35 3.45 1.36
CA GLY A 108 8.45 2.48 0.75
C GLY A 108 9.00 1.06 0.86
N GLN A 109 10.28 0.89 0.60
CA GLN A 109 10.97 -0.39 0.77
C GLN A 109 10.92 -0.86 2.23
N PHE A 110 11.14 0.05 3.16
CA PHE A 110 11.05 -0.25 4.59
C PHE A 110 9.66 -0.79 4.95
N CYS A 111 8.60 -0.15 4.47
CA CYS A 111 7.22 -0.58 4.72
C CYS A 111 6.95 -1.97 4.16
N ILE A 112 7.37 -2.23 2.93
CA ILE A 112 7.19 -3.53 2.27
C ILE A 112 7.93 -4.62 3.05
N ASP A 113 9.17 -4.38 3.41
CA ASP A 113 9.99 -5.35 4.15
C ASP A 113 9.39 -5.65 5.53
N TRP A 114 8.82 -4.63 6.19
CA TRP A 114 8.11 -4.84 7.44
C TRP A 114 6.90 -5.76 7.24
N CYS A 115 6.10 -5.54 6.19
CA CYS A 115 4.93 -6.37 5.89
C CYS A 115 5.32 -7.84 5.65
N LEU A 116 6.45 -8.07 5.00
CA LEU A 116 6.93 -9.44 4.73
C LEU A 116 7.33 -10.19 6.00
N ARG A 117 7.62 -9.50 7.08
CA ARG A 117 8.02 -10.12 8.34
C ARG A 117 6.84 -10.45 9.27
N GLN A 118 5.61 -10.25 8.83
CA GLN A 118 4.44 -10.45 9.69
C GLN A 118 3.86 -11.88 9.66
N GLY A 119 4.42 -12.79 8.88
CA GLY A 119 4.12 -14.21 8.96
C GLY A 119 3.14 -14.77 7.93
N LEU A 120 2.57 -13.93 7.08
CA LEU A 120 1.69 -14.36 5.98
C LEU A 120 2.32 -14.07 4.63
N PRO A 121 2.00 -14.86 3.59
CA PRO A 121 2.22 -14.43 2.22
C PRO A 121 1.57 -13.07 1.97
N VAL A 122 2.19 -12.25 1.13
CA VAL A 122 1.72 -10.89 0.89
C VAL A 122 1.35 -10.71 -0.57
N ARG A 123 0.20 -10.12 -0.81
CA ARG A 123 -0.27 -9.69 -2.13
C ARG A 123 -0.32 -8.17 -2.17
N ALA A 124 -0.10 -7.62 -3.35
CA ALA A 124 -0.22 -6.19 -3.59
C ALA A 124 -0.59 -5.95 -5.05
N ASP A 125 -1.09 -4.77 -5.33
CA ASP A 125 -1.31 -4.33 -6.70
C ASP A 125 -0.84 -2.88 -6.86
N THR A 126 -0.51 -2.51 -8.10
CA THR A 126 -0.16 -1.14 -8.41
C THR A 126 -0.46 -0.82 -9.87
N HIS A 127 -0.72 0.46 -10.14
CA HIS A 127 -0.96 0.94 -11.50
C HIS A 127 0.28 0.77 -12.37
N ALA A 128 0.08 0.51 -13.67
CA ALA A 128 1.17 0.39 -14.63
C ALA A 128 2.08 1.63 -14.68
N ASP A 129 1.54 2.81 -14.38
CA ASP A 129 2.28 4.07 -14.35
C ASP A 129 3.09 4.27 -13.07
N ASN A 130 2.86 3.47 -12.04
CA ASN A 130 3.57 3.59 -10.77
C ASN A 130 4.88 2.79 -10.79
N VAL A 131 5.86 3.31 -11.50
CA VAL A 131 7.17 2.66 -11.66
C VAL A 131 7.91 2.51 -10.34
N TYR A 132 7.77 3.48 -9.44
CA TYR A 132 8.42 3.44 -8.12
C TYR A 132 7.94 2.25 -7.29
N MET A 133 6.63 2.04 -7.23
CA MET A 133 6.07 0.92 -6.47
C MET A 133 6.41 -0.43 -7.11
N GLN A 134 6.35 -0.52 -8.43
CA GLN A 134 6.75 -1.74 -9.14
C GLN A 134 8.19 -2.13 -8.80
N ARG A 135 9.11 -1.17 -8.85
CA ARG A 135 10.52 -1.40 -8.52
C ARG A 135 10.71 -1.80 -7.06
N ALA A 136 10.00 -1.15 -6.14
CA ALA A 136 10.09 -1.46 -4.71
C ALA A 136 9.61 -2.87 -4.43
N LEU A 137 8.49 -3.28 -5.00
CA LEU A 137 7.96 -4.64 -4.86
C LEU A 137 8.92 -5.67 -5.44
N GLU A 138 9.41 -5.46 -6.65
CA GLU A 138 10.34 -6.37 -7.31
C GLU A 138 11.67 -6.48 -6.55
N LYS A 139 12.16 -5.37 -6.02
CA LYS A 139 13.39 -5.34 -5.21
C LYS A 139 13.24 -6.15 -3.92
N SER A 140 12.05 -6.18 -3.33
CA SER A 140 11.78 -7.01 -2.16
C SER A 140 11.50 -8.48 -2.50
N GLY A 141 11.53 -8.86 -3.77
CA GLY A 141 11.34 -10.23 -4.20
C GLY A 141 9.92 -10.61 -4.61
N PHE A 142 9.02 -9.65 -4.73
CA PHE A 142 7.68 -9.90 -5.27
C PHE A 142 7.76 -10.28 -6.73
N VAL A 143 6.88 -11.18 -7.17
CA VAL A 143 6.73 -11.54 -8.56
C VAL A 143 5.41 -11.02 -9.10
N ARG A 144 5.44 -10.50 -10.33
CA ARG A 144 4.23 -10.10 -11.03
C ARG A 144 3.48 -11.35 -11.47
N CYS A 145 2.19 -11.42 -11.11
CA CYS A 145 1.37 -12.63 -11.32
C CYS A 145 0.31 -12.48 -12.40
N GLY A 146 -0.01 -11.25 -12.81
CA GLY A 146 -1.05 -10.99 -13.78
C GLY A 146 -1.67 -9.61 -13.58
N ARG A 147 -2.92 -9.48 -14.00
CA ARG A 147 -3.67 -8.23 -13.94
C ARG A 147 -4.95 -8.43 -13.16
N ILE A 148 -5.23 -7.50 -12.25
CA ILE A 148 -6.51 -7.42 -11.56
C ILE A 148 -7.18 -6.09 -11.90
N TYR A 149 -8.44 -5.94 -11.53
CA TYR A 149 -9.19 -4.71 -11.72
C TYR A 149 -9.73 -4.24 -10.37
N THR A 150 -9.59 -2.95 -10.10
CA THR A 150 -10.19 -2.33 -8.92
C THR A 150 -11.72 -2.27 -9.07
N GLU A 151 -12.42 -1.87 -8.01
CA GLU A 151 -13.89 -1.79 -8.04
C GLU A 151 -14.41 -0.89 -9.15
N ASP A 152 -13.68 0.17 -9.50
CA ASP A 152 -14.06 1.09 -10.59
C ASP A 152 -13.60 0.61 -11.97
N GLY A 153 -13.04 -0.61 -12.07
CA GLY A 153 -12.60 -1.20 -13.33
C GLY A 153 -11.22 -0.79 -13.78
N SER A 154 -10.44 -0.10 -12.94
CA SER A 154 -9.08 0.32 -13.27
C SER A 154 -8.13 -0.87 -13.24
N PRO A 155 -7.32 -1.10 -14.31
CA PRO A 155 -6.37 -2.21 -14.32
C PRO A 155 -5.18 -1.96 -13.39
N ARG A 156 -4.71 -3.04 -12.76
CA ARG A 156 -3.54 -3.04 -11.88
C ARG A 156 -2.70 -4.28 -12.11
N TRP A 157 -1.38 -4.13 -12.02
CA TRP A 157 -0.49 -5.29 -11.95
C TRP A 157 -0.58 -5.92 -10.56
N ALA A 158 -0.74 -7.25 -10.54
CA ALA A 158 -0.82 -8.03 -9.31
C ALA A 158 0.55 -8.61 -8.96
N TYR A 159 0.92 -8.52 -7.69
CA TYR A 159 2.22 -8.97 -7.16
C TYR A 159 2.03 -9.89 -5.96
N TYR A 160 2.94 -10.85 -5.84
CA TYR A 160 2.91 -11.86 -4.77
C TYR A 160 4.30 -12.10 -4.20
N HIS A 161 4.35 -12.28 -2.88
CA HIS A 161 5.53 -12.76 -2.17
C HIS A 161 5.09 -13.77 -1.09
N LYS A 162 5.75 -14.91 -1.07
CA LYS A 162 5.48 -15.96 -0.08
C LYS A 162 6.10 -15.65 1.27
#